data_fef80da3e077dddb1e6852a6b3a1c767
#
_entry.id   fef80da3e077dddb1e6852a6b3a1c767
#
_cell.length_a   1.000
_cell.length_b   1.000
_cell.length_c   1.000
_cell.angle_alpha   90.00
_cell.angle_beta   90.00
_cell.angle_gamma   90.00
#
_symmetry.space_group_name_H-M   'P 1'
#
loop_
_entity.id
_entity.type
_entity.pdbx_description
1 polymer ?
#
loop_
_entity_poly.entity_id
_entity_poly.type
_entity_poly.pdbx_seq_one_letter_code
_entity_poly.pdbx_strand_id
1 'polypeptide(L)'
;MKQLTLPLSLILGLATSVSAENDIFLKRLEAFAERGVLAAQIELANAYRKGIGVTQDYKTAVKWFTLAAEQGDAVAQYNLGIMHSFGLGVVPNYQAAVKWYTLAAEQGDPLAQYNLGRLYYLGKGVPESLVYAHMWAKHASLNGFEMGTELKVLLTELMTENQINEANKLGKECRIKKYKGC
;
A
#
# COMPACT_ATOMS: atom_id res chain seq x y z
N MET A 1 -36.77 5.81 -41.07
CA MET A 1 -35.91 5.28 -39.99
C MET A 1 -36.66 5.45 -38.67
N LYS A 2 -37.22 4.36 -38.13
CA LYS A 2 -37.90 4.40 -36.81
C LYS A 2 -36.83 4.31 -35.74
N GLN A 3 -36.66 5.38 -34.99
CA GLN A 3 -35.87 5.34 -33.76
C GLN A 3 -36.58 4.44 -32.75
N LEU A 4 -35.96 3.30 -32.41
CA LEU A 4 -36.39 2.48 -31.29
C LEU A 4 -35.96 3.21 -30.00
N THR A 5 -36.88 4.00 -29.46
CA THR A 5 -36.73 4.52 -28.09
C THR A 5 -37.16 3.40 -27.14
N LEU A 6 -36.19 2.81 -26.44
CA LEU A 6 -36.49 1.89 -25.32
C LEU A 6 -37.32 2.64 -24.26
N PRO A 7 -38.39 2.06 -23.74
CA PRO A 7 -39.24 2.70 -22.77
C PRO A 7 -38.45 2.95 -21.46
N LEU A 8 -38.63 4.10 -20.88
CA LEU A 8 -37.96 4.57 -19.66
C LEU A 8 -38.10 3.57 -18.47
N SER A 9 -39.22 2.82 -18.47
CA SER A 9 -39.47 1.76 -17.47
C SER A 9 -38.54 0.55 -17.59
N LEU A 10 -38.03 0.24 -18.77
CA LEU A 10 -37.05 -0.84 -18.96
C LEU A 10 -35.65 -0.39 -18.46
N ILE A 11 -35.31 0.88 -18.66
CA ILE A 11 -34.03 1.46 -18.20
C ILE A 11 -34.03 1.57 -16.67
N LEU A 12 -35.13 1.98 -16.04
CA LEU A 12 -35.28 1.98 -14.58
C LEU A 12 -35.26 0.57 -13.99
N GLY A 13 -35.90 -0.42 -14.65
CA GLY A 13 -35.90 -1.81 -14.17
C GLY A 13 -34.51 -2.46 -14.22
N LEU A 14 -33.69 -2.13 -15.22
CA LEU A 14 -32.32 -2.61 -15.31
C LEU A 14 -31.41 -1.93 -14.26
N ALA A 15 -31.58 -0.64 -14.00
CA ALA A 15 -30.80 0.09 -12.99
C ALA A 15 -31.10 -0.42 -11.56
N THR A 16 -32.37 -0.75 -11.25
CA THR A 16 -32.74 -1.30 -9.93
C THR A 16 -32.24 -2.73 -9.73
N SER A 17 -32.18 -3.56 -10.79
CA SER A 17 -31.64 -4.92 -10.69
C SER A 17 -30.13 -4.91 -10.45
N VAL A 18 -29.37 -4.06 -11.14
CA VAL A 18 -27.92 -3.91 -10.96
C VAL A 18 -27.58 -3.37 -9.56
N SER A 19 -28.37 -2.44 -9.04
CA SER A 19 -28.22 -1.94 -7.67
C SER A 19 -28.45 -3.04 -6.63
N ALA A 20 -29.51 -3.83 -6.78
CA ALA A 20 -29.83 -4.92 -5.87
C ALA A 20 -28.76 -6.05 -5.91
N GLU A 21 -28.22 -6.36 -7.09
CA GLU A 21 -27.15 -7.36 -7.24
C GLU A 21 -25.85 -6.87 -6.57
N ASN A 22 -25.50 -5.58 -6.71
CA ASN A 22 -24.37 -4.98 -6.05
C ASN A 22 -24.51 -5.00 -4.51
N ASP A 23 -25.71 -4.72 -4.00
CA ASP A 23 -25.99 -4.77 -2.55
C ASP A 23 -25.85 -6.19 -1.99
N ILE A 24 -26.31 -7.20 -2.75
CA ILE A 24 -26.16 -8.61 -2.34
C ILE A 24 -24.70 -9.03 -2.35
N PHE A 25 -23.97 -8.63 -3.40
CA PHE A 25 -22.54 -8.91 -3.49
C PHE A 25 -21.76 -8.29 -2.34
N LEU A 26 -22.00 -7.01 -2.04
CA LEU A 26 -21.34 -6.29 -0.95
C LEU A 26 -21.60 -6.97 0.41
N LYS A 27 -22.86 -7.32 0.71
CA LYS A 27 -23.20 -8.03 1.96
C LYS A 27 -22.50 -9.38 2.10
N ARG A 28 -22.35 -10.11 0.99
CA ARG A 28 -21.58 -11.37 0.99
C ARG A 28 -20.10 -11.11 1.23
N LEU A 29 -19.54 -10.11 0.58
CA LEU A 29 -18.14 -9.72 0.75
C LEU A 29 -17.86 -9.32 2.21
N GLU A 30 -18.75 -8.52 2.81
CA GLU A 30 -18.68 -8.15 4.23
C GLU A 30 -18.72 -9.38 5.14
N ALA A 31 -19.64 -10.31 4.90
CA ALA A 31 -19.74 -11.53 5.69
C ALA A 31 -18.49 -12.42 5.60
N PHE A 32 -17.83 -12.49 4.44
CA PHE A 32 -16.54 -13.19 4.30
C PHE A 32 -15.40 -12.44 4.99
N ALA A 33 -15.34 -11.12 4.87
CA ALA A 33 -14.34 -10.29 5.52
C ALA A 33 -14.43 -10.37 7.07
N GLU A 34 -15.65 -10.37 7.62
CA GLU A 34 -15.91 -10.55 9.06
C GLU A 34 -15.47 -11.93 9.57
N ARG A 35 -15.53 -12.96 8.72
CA ARG A 35 -15.02 -14.30 9.01
C ARG A 35 -13.50 -14.41 8.91
N GLY A 36 -12.82 -13.32 8.60
CA GLY A 36 -11.35 -13.28 8.49
C GLY A 36 -10.80 -13.72 7.13
N VAL A 37 -11.64 -13.85 6.08
CA VAL A 37 -11.16 -14.20 4.74
C VAL A 37 -10.31 -13.04 4.19
N LEU A 38 -9.00 -13.26 4.10
CA LEU A 38 -8.00 -12.25 3.72
C LEU A 38 -8.35 -11.54 2.41
N ALA A 39 -8.67 -12.30 1.36
CA ALA A 39 -9.03 -11.73 0.06
C ALA A 39 -10.24 -10.79 0.16
N ALA A 40 -11.28 -11.16 0.93
CA ALA A 40 -12.47 -10.35 1.14
C ALA A 40 -12.15 -9.06 1.92
N GLN A 41 -11.27 -9.12 2.91
CA GLN A 41 -10.83 -7.95 3.67
C GLN A 41 -10.08 -6.95 2.76
N ILE A 42 -9.17 -7.44 1.90
CA ILE A 42 -8.43 -6.60 0.96
C ILE A 42 -9.37 -5.97 -0.08
N GLU A 43 -10.29 -6.75 -0.63
CA GLU A 43 -11.24 -6.28 -1.63
C GLU A 43 -12.17 -5.20 -1.05
N LEU A 44 -12.69 -5.44 0.16
CA LEU A 44 -13.56 -4.50 0.86
C LEU A 44 -12.82 -3.22 1.25
N ALA A 45 -11.57 -3.34 1.74
CA ALA A 45 -10.72 -2.19 2.03
C ALA A 45 -10.48 -1.33 0.78
N ASN A 46 -10.21 -1.95 -0.36
CA ASN A 46 -10.04 -1.25 -1.64
C ASN A 46 -11.34 -0.62 -2.14
N ALA A 47 -12.48 -1.29 -1.97
CA ALA A 47 -13.80 -0.75 -2.32
C ALA A 47 -14.07 0.55 -1.56
N TYR A 48 -13.90 0.54 -0.23
CA TYR A 48 -14.07 1.75 0.60
C TYR A 48 -13.01 2.83 0.31
N ARG A 49 -11.76 2.44 0.06
CA ARG A 49 -10.68 3.40 -0.27
C ARG A 49 -10.94 4.13 -1.58
N LYS A 50 -11.50 3.45 -2.58
CA LYS A 50 -11.72 4.00 -3.93
C LYS A 50 -13.15 4.50 -4.16
N GLY A 51 -14.11 4.14 -3.32
CA GLY A 51 -15.53 4.40 -3.54
C GLY A 51 -16.13 3.53 -4.67
N ILE A 52 -15.64 2.31 -4.86
CA ILE A 52 -16.13 1.40 -5.91
C ILE A 52 -17.22 0.52 -5.32
N GLY A 53 -18.45 0.70 -5.80
CA GLY A 53 -19.63 -0.01 -5.32
C GLY A 53 -20.13 0.42 -3.94
N VAL A 54 -19.40 1.31 -3.26
CA VAL A 54 -19.73 1.90 -1.96
C VAL A 54 -19.34 3.37 -1.94
N THR A 55 -19.90 4.15 -1.01
CA THR A 55 -19.39 5.50 -0.74
C THR A 55 -17.97 5.42 -0.19
N GLN A 56 -17.06 6.24 -0.72
CA GLN A 56 -15.68 6.29 -0.25
C GLN A 56 -15.63 6.60 1.24
N ASP A 57 -14.94 5.72 1.99
CA ASP A 57 -14.70 5.88 3.42
C ASP A 57 -13.32 5.34 3.81
N TYR A 58 -12.37 6.24 3.95
CA TYR A 58 -11.00 5.90 4.35
C TYR A 58 -10.93 5.28 5.75
N LYS A 59 -11.80 5.66 6.67
CA LYS A 59 -11.82 5.11 8.03
C LYS A 59 -12.19 3.62 8.02
N THR A 60 -13.22 3.28 7.26
CA THR A 60 -13.62 1.88 7.04
C THR A 60 -12.55 1.11 6.26
N ALA A 61 -11.90 1.74 5.26
CA ALA A 61 -10.78 1.13 4.55
C ALA A 61 -9.61 0.80 5.48
N VAL A 62 -9.25 1.71 6.41
CA VAL A 62 -8.20 1.45 7.43
C VAL A 62 -8.55 0.24 8.28
N LYS A 63 -9.79 0.12 8.76
CA LYS A 63 -10.24 -1.03 9.55
C LYS A 63 -9.95 -2.36 8.83
N TRP A 64 -10.38 -2.46 7.58
CA TRP A 64 -10.22 -3.69 6.81
C TRP A 64 -8.76 -3.97 6.40
N PHE A 65 -8.01 -2.93 6.01
CA PHE A 65 -6.58 -3.09 5.76
C PHE A 65 -5.83 -3.50 7.04
N THR A 66 -6.21 -3.02 8.22
CA THR A 66 -5.57 -3.43 9.48
C THR A 66 -5.75 -4.92 9.72
N LEU A 67 -6.96 -5.45 9.57
CA LEU A 67 -7.24 -6.87 9.73
C LEU A 67 -6.45 -7.74 8.73
N ALA A 68 -6.33 -7.29 7.47
CA ALA A 68 -5.56 -7.99 6.45
C ALA A 68 -4.04 -7.90 6.73
N ALA A 69 -3.55 -6.75 7.17
CA ALA A 69 -2.13 -6.52 7.48
C ALA A 69 -1.67 -7.32 8.71
N GLU A 70 -2.55 -7.49 9.70
CA GLU A 70 -2.32 -8.34 10.87
C GLU A 70 -2.24 -9.84 10.51
N GLN A 71 -2.88 -10.25 9.42
CA GLN A 71 -2.71 -11.57 8.82
C GLN A 71 -1.40 -11.69 7.98
N GLY A 72 -0.62 -10.62 7.88
CA GLY A 72 0.67 -10.62 7.20
C GLY A 72 0.63 -10.18 5.73
N ASP A 73 -0.49 -9.70 5.21
CA ASP A 73 -0.57 -9.29 3.80
C ASP A 73 0.25 -8.02 3.51
N ALA A 74 1.22 -8.14 2.59
CA ALA A 74 2.14 -7.05 2.25
C ALA A 74 1.44 -5.88 1.57
N VAL A 75 0.41 -6.14 0.76
CA VAL A 75 -0.36 -5.09 0.07
C VAL A 75 -1.17 -4.27 1.07
N ALA A 76 -1.80 -4.92 2.04
CA ALA A 76 -2.51 -4.25 3.13
C ALA A 76 -1.56 -3.42 4.00
N GLN A 77 -0.40 -3.98 4.37
CA GLN A 77 0.65 -3.28 5.11
C GLN A 77 1.14 -2.04 4.36
N TYR A 78 1.44 -2.16 3.06
CA TYR A 78 1.81 -1.02 2.23
C TYR A 78 0.72 0.07 2.21
N ASN A 79 -0.56 -0.32 2.02
CA ASN A 79 -1.67 0.63 2.02
C ASN A 79 -1.84 1.35 3.37
N LEU A 80 -1.67 0.65 4.50
CA LEU A 80 -1.66 1.29 5.82
C LEU A 80 -0.50 2.28 5.97
N GLY A 81 0.67 1.95 5.46
CA GLY A 81 1.80 2.88 5.40
C GLY A 81 1.43 4.18 4.69
N ILE A 82 0.76 4.10 3.53
CA ILE A 82 0.22 5.27 2.82
C ILE A 82 -0.80 6.01 3.69
N MET A 83 -1.78 5.31 4.24
CA MET A 83 -2.87 5.94 4.99
C MET A 83 -2.35 6.70 6.22
N HIS A 84 -1.37 6.15 6.93
CA HIS A 84 -0.71 6.85 8.03
C HIS A 84 0.21 8.00 7.56
N SER A 85 0.88 7.89 6.41
CA SER A 85 1.73 8.95 5.88
C SER A 85 0.93 10.19 5.47
N PHE A 86 -0.27 9.99 4.92
CA PHE A 86 -1.10 11.06 4.36
C PHE A 86 -2.34 11.40 5.19
N GLY A 87 -2.58 10.69 6.29
CA GLY A 87 -3.75 10.94 7.14
C GLY A 87 -5.08 10.53 6.50
N LEU A 88 -5.08 9.48 5.69
CA LEU A 88 -6.28 8.98 5.03
C LEU A 88 -7.07 8.08 6.00
N GLY A 89 -8.14 8.63 6.58
CA GLY A 89 -8.99 7.94 7.56
C GLY A 89 -8.37 7.77 8.96
N VAL A 90 -7.15 8.24 9.17
CA VAL A 90 -6.41 8.25 10.44
C VAL A 90 -5.67 9.57 10.62
N VAL A 91 -5.26 9.89 11.84
CA VAL A 91 -4.34 11.00 12.09
C VAL A 91 -2.99 10.67 11.45
N PRO A 92 -2.36 11.60 10.68
CA PRO A 92 -1.04 11.38 10.11
C PRO A 92 -0.02 10.96 11.16
N ASN A 93 0.70 9.88 10.91
CA ASN A 93 1.71 9.35 11.84
C ASN A 93 2.81 8.64 11.05
N TYR A 94 3.96 9.29 10.91
CA TYR A 94 5.10 8.74 10.16
C TYR A 94 5.76 7.54 10.87
N GLN A 95 5.75 7.46 12.20
CA GLN A 95 6.26 6.28 12.91
C GLN A 95 5.42 5.05 12.60
N ALA A 96 4.08 5.21 12.60
CA ALA A 96 3.17 4.14 12.17
C ALA A 96 3.38 3.77 10.70
N ALA A 97 3.58 4.77 9.83
CA ALA A 97 3.88 4.52 8.42
C ALA A 97 5.18 3.73 8.23
N VAL A 98 6.25 4.10 8.94
CA VAL A 98 7.53 3.35 8.94
C VAL A 98 7.30 1.91 9.35
N LYS A 99 6.57 1.66 10.44
CA LYS A 99 6.28 0.30 10.91
C LYS A 99 5.62 -0.54 9.81
N TRP A 100 4.58 -0.01 9.19
CA TRP A 100 3.84 -0.74 8.17
C TRP A 100 4.63 -0.92 6.87
N TYR A 101 5.35 0.11 6.42
CA TYR A 101 6.24 -0.02 5.26
C TYR A 101 7.38 -1.01 5.52
N THR A 102 7.94 -1.06 6.74
CA THR A 102 8.98 -2.04 7.09
C THR A 102 8.46 -3.46 6.93
N LEU A 103 7.26 -3.77 7.46
CA LEU A 103 6.68 -5.11 7.33
C LEU A 103 6.44 -5.52 5.87
N ALA A 104 5.97 -4.61 5.03
CA ALA A 104 5.80 -4.88 3.59
C ALA A 104 7.15 -4.98 2.85
N ALA A 105 8.11 -4.10 3.18
CA ALA A 105 9.45 -4.09 2.60
C ALA A 105 10.24 -5.36 2.92
N GLU A 106 10.07 -5.91 4.13
CA GLU A 106 10.64 -7.19 4.57
C GLU A 106 10.05 -8.39 3.80
N GLN A 107 8.89 -8.23 3.19
CA GLN A 107 8.30 -9.19 2.27
C GLN A 107 8.71 -8.98 0.80
N GLY A 108 9.56 -7.97 0.56
CA GLY A 108 10.07 -7.67 -0.77
C GLY A 108 9.21 -6.71 -1.59
N ASP A 109 8.17 -6.09 -1.00
CA ASP A 109 7.34 -5.12 -1.72
C ASP A 109 8.17 -3.90 -2.15
N PRO A 110 8.34 -3.65 -3.47
CA PRO A 110 9.24 -2.61 -3.94
C PRO A 110 8.71 -1.19 -3.70
N LEU A 111 7.40 -1.02 -3.61
CA LEU A 111 6.78 0.27 -3.32
C LEU A 111 6.99 0.64 -1.85
N ALA A 112 6.87 -0.33 -0.95
CA ALA A 112 7.15 -0.15 0.47
C ALA A 112 8.65 0.13 0.70
N GLN A 113 9.54 -0.60 0.03
CA GLN A 113 10.99 -0.37 0.07
C GLN A 113 11.35 1.05 -0.37
N TYR A 114 10.78 1.53 -1.47
CA TYR A 114 10.97 2.90 -1.94
C TYR A 114 10.47 3.94 -0.93
N ASN A 115 9.24 3.77 -0.43
CA ASN A 115 8.67 4.72 0.52
C ASN A 115 9.45 4.73 1.85
N LEU A 116 9.90 3.59 2.32
CA LEU A 116 10.76 3.49 3.50
C LEU A 116 12.09 4.21 3.28
N GLY A 117 12.72 4.03 2.11
CA GLY A 117 13.92 4.77 1.71
C GLY A 117 13.71 6.28 1.73
N ARG A 118 12.55 6.76 1.22
CA ARG A 118 12.18 8.19 1.28
C ARG A 118 12.00 8.70 2.72
N LEU A 119 11.40 7.90 3.60
CA LEU A 119 11.22 8.30 5.00
C LEU A 119 12.56 8.43 5.72
N TYR A 120 13.52 7.53 5.47
CA TYR A 120 14.89 7.67 5.97
C TYR A 120 15.62 8.88 5.37
N TYR A 121 15.45 9.18 4.09
CA TYR A 121 16.02 10.36 3.45
C TYR A 121 15.50 11.67 4.05
N LEU A 122 14.21 11.71 4.40
CA LEU A 122 13.54 12.91 4.92
C LEU A 122 13.56 13.01 6.46
N GLY A 123 14.05 12.01 7.16
CA GLY A 123 14.00 11.96 8.64
C GLY A 123 12.57 11.93 9.18
N LYS A 124 11.60 11.38 8.44
CA LYS A 124 10.20 11.34 8.84
C LYS A 124 9.84 10.03 9.51
N GLY A 125 9.53 10.08 10.80
CA GLY A 125 9.18 8.92 11.61
C GLY A 125 10.38 8.05 12.05
N VAL A 126 11.55 8.29 11.47
CA VAL A 126 12.86 7.71 11.77
C VAL A 126 13.92 8.80 11.72
N PRO A 127 15.08 8.65 12.38
CA PRO A 127 16.22 9.53 12.16
C PRO A 127 16.65 9.54 10.68
N GLU A 128 17.04 10.71 10.18
CA GLU A 128 17.58 10.83 8.83
C GLU A 128 18.82 9.94 8.65
N SER A 129 18.85 9.20 7.55
CA SER A 129 19.99 8.34 7.22
C SER A 129 20.09 8.11 5.72
N LEU A 130 21.09 8.70 5.08
CA LEU A 130 21.38 8.44 3.67
C LEU A 130 21.76 6.99 3.43
N VAL A 131 22.39 6.33 4.40
CA VAL A 131 22.81 4.92 4.32
C VAL A 131 21.58 4.00 4.21
N TYR A 132 20.63 4.11 5.14
CA TYR A 132 19.40 3.32 5.08
C TYR A 132 18.51 3.72 3.90
N ALA A 133 18.43 5.02 3.58
CA ALA A 133 17.70 5.50 2.41
C ALA A 133 18.22 4.87 1.12
N HIS A 134 19.55 4.87 0.90
CA HIS A 134 20.18 4.28 -0.28
C HIS A 134 20.00 2.74 -0.30
N MET A 135 20.16 2.08 0.85
CA MET A 135 19.96 0.64 0.95
C MET A 135 18.55 0.23 0.49
N TRP A 136 17.51 0.89 1.02
CA TRP A 136 16.13 0.59 0.66
C TRP A 136 15.77 0.98 -0.78
N ALA A 137 16.25 2.14 -1.25
CA ALA A 137 16.10 2.56 -2.65
C ALA A 137 16.72 1.54 -3.62
N LYS A 138 17.92 1.01 -3.28
CA LYS A 138 18.57 -0.05 -4.04
C LYS A 138 17.75 -1.34 -4.07
N HIS A 139 17.13 -1.73 -2.95
CA HIS A 139 16.27 -2.92 -2.94
C HIS A 139 15.02 -2.73 -3.81
N ALA A 140 14.37 -1.57 -3.73
CA ALA A 140 13.26 -1.23 -4.62
C ALA A 140 13.65 -1.31 -6.11
N SER A 141 14.83 -0.76 -6.45
CA SER A 141 15.41 -0.84 -7.79
C SER A 141 15.64 -2.28 -8.25
N LEU A 142 16.23 -3.11 -7.41
CA LEU A 142 16.50 -4.53 -7.70
C LEU A 142 15.22 -5.36 -7.86
N ASN A 143 14.14 -4.94 -7.20
CA ASN A 143 12.80 -5.54 -7.32
C ASN A 143 11.96 -4.89 -8.45
N GLY A 144 12.60 -4.14 -9.36
CA GLY A 144 12.00 -3.65 -10.59
C GLY A 144 11.25 -2.32 -10.48
N PHE A 145 11.39 -1.57 -9.37
CA PHE A 145 10.73 -0.28 -9.23
C PHE A 145 11.63 0.87 -9.70
N GLU A 146 11.28 1.51 -10.82
CA GLU A 146 12.09 2.53 -11.49
C GLU A 146 12.42 3.73 -10.60
N MET A 147 11.42 4.25 -9.86
CA MET A 147 11.64 5.35 -8.91
C MET A 147 12.64 4.99 -7.79
N GLY A 148 12.79 3.70 -7.47
CA GLY A 148 13.85 3.22 -6.58
C GLY A 148 15.24 3.43 -7.19
N THR A 149 15.38 3.26 -8.51
CA THR A 149 16.62 3.54 -9.23
C THR A 149 16.94 5.02 -9.21
N GLU A 150 15.96 5.88 -9.50
CA GLU A 150 16.12 7.34 -9.47
C GLU A 150 16.54 7.83 -8.08
N LEU A 151 15.83 7.38 -7.04
CA LEU A 151 16.17 7.73 -5.66
C LEU A 151 17.57 7.26 -5.28
N LYS A 152 17.97 6.05 -5.66
CA LYS A 152 19.30 5.51 -5.41
C LYS A 152 20.38 6.39 -6.09
N VAL A 153 20.16 6.83 -7.34
CA VAL A 153 21.10 7.70 -8.06
C VAL A 153 21.24 9.03 -7.32
N LEU A 154 20.12 9.68 -7.01
CA LEU A 154 20.12 10.93 -6.24
C LEU A 154 20.91 10.80 -4.94
N LEU A 155 20.67 9.74 -4.18
CA LEU A 155 21.34 9.53 -2.89
C LEU A 155 22.83 9.26 -3.06
N THR A 156 23.23 8.55 -4.13
CA THR A 156 24.65 8.29 -4.43
C THR A 156 25.44 9.59 -4.65
N GLU A 157 24.83 10.61 -5.26
CA GLU A 157 25.45 11.93 -5.47
C GLU A 157 25.64 12.72 -4.16
N LEU A 158 24.84 12.43 -3.13
CA LEU A 158 24.87 13.09 -1.81
C LEU A 158 25.76 12.37 -0.80
N MET A 159 26.19 11.14 -1.08
CA MET A 159 26.88 10.27 -0.15
C MET A 159 28.40 10.25 -0.39
N THR A 160 29.14 10.08 0.69
CA THR A 160 30.56 9.74 0.61
C THR A 160 30.76 8.28 0.19
N GLU A 161 31.93 7.94 -0.35
CA GLU A 161 32.26 6.56 -0.72
C GLU A 161 32.13 5.59 0.45
N ASN A 162 32.51 5.99 1.66
CA ASN A 162 32.34 5.17 2.88
C ASN A 162 30.86 4.88 3.16
N GLN A 163 29.99 5.86 3.06
CA GLN A 163 28.54 5.68 3.26
C GLN A 163 27.94 4.75 2.18
N ILE A 164 28.37 4.88 0.92
CA ILE A 164 27.94 3.99 -0.18
C ILE A 164 28.36 2.55 0.10
N ASN A 165 29.60 2.35 0.56
CA ASN A 165 30.12 1.03 0.91
C ASN A 165 29.36 0.41 2.09
N GLU A 166 29.04 1.20 3.10
CA GLU A 166 28.21 0.77 4.24
C GLU A 166 26.79 0.39 3.79
N ALA A 167 26.13 1.23 3.00
CA ALA A 167 24.80 0.94 2.46
C ALA A 167 24.79 -0.34 1.61
N ASN A 168 25.84 -0.58 0.81
CA ASN A 168 25.98 -1.79 0.02
C ASN A 168 26.18 -3.03 0.89
N LYS A 169 26.98 -2.93 1.97
CA LYS A 169 27.18 -4.01 2.93
C LYS A 169 25.88 -4.37 3.63
N LEU A 170 25.20 -3.38 4.20
CA LEU A 170 23.90 -3.57 4.89
C LEU A 170 22.87 -4.17 3.92
N GLY A 171 22.78 -3.66 2.69
CA GLY A 171 21.85 -4.20 1.68
C GLY A 171 22.16 -5.64 1.28
N LYS A 172 23.43 -6.06 1.25
CA LYS A 172 23.80 -7.46 1.03
C LYS A 172 23.38 -8.36 2.21
N GLU A 173 23.63 -7.91 3.42
CA GLU A 173 23.22 -8.63 4.64
C GLU A 173 21.71 -8.74 4.73
N CYS A 174 20.98 -7.68 4.41
CA CYS A 174 19.53 -7.63 4.38
C CYS A 174 18.93 -8.67 3.41
N ARG A 175 19.49 -8.79 2.20
CA ARG A 175 19.05 -9.81 1.23
C ARG A 175 19.33 -11.23 1.69
N ILE A 176 20.46 -11.47 2.35
CA ILE A 176 20.81 -12.79 2.92
C ILE A 176 19.76 -13.22 3.96
N LYS A 177 19.29 -12.26 4.77
CA LYS A 177 18.22 -12.45 5.76
C LYS A 177 16.79 -12.44 5.15
N LYS A 178 16.69 -12.42 3.81
CA LYS A 178 15.41 -12.27 3.09
C LYS A 178 14.62 -11.05 3.60
N TYR A 179 15.32 -9.94 3.77
CA TYR A 179 14.86 -8.62 4.24
C TYR A 179 14.42 -8.55 5.72
N LYS A 180 14.42 -9.63 6.48
CA LYS A 180 13.96 -9.63 7.86
C LYS A 180 14.91 -8.93 8.81
N GLY A 181 14.39 -7.97 9.58
CA GLY A 181 15.15 -7.23 10.59
C GLY A 181 16.22 -6.31 9.98
N CYS A 182 15.94 -5.75 8.82
CA CYS A 182 16.76 -4.73 8.20
C CYS A 182 16.37 -3.33 8.61
#